data_ed19b1687ecb04fd3882ae13361415b7
#
_entry.id   ed19b1687ecb04fd3882ae13361415b7
#
_cell.length_a   1.000
_cell.length_b   1.000
_cell.length_c   1.000
_cell.angle_alpha   90.00
_cell.angle_beta   90.00
_cell.angle_gamma   90.00
#
_symmetry.space_group_name_H-M   'P 1'
#
loop_
_entity.id
_entity.type
_entity.pdbx_description
1 polymer ?
#
loop_
_entity_poly.entity_id
_entity_poly.type
_entity_poly.pdbx_seq_one_letter_code
_entity_poly.pdbx_strand_id
1 'polypeptide(L)'
;MMKTMRLFVPLGVSALLLAAGESVLSQPKPFAIDPAQPKVEFTLGSLLHTVHGDFHLKRGTLSFDPQSGKASGEIVVDATSGQSGSPARDRRMHAAILESAKYPEIAFRPDRVDGNVAPQGKSVAQLHGVFAIHGAEHEILLPITVDAAAGQYTVDGIFEVPYVSWGMKNPSTLLLRVNDKVEIAIHTVVHTM
;
A
#
# COMPACT_ATOMS: atom_id res chain seq x y z
N MET A 1 -54.33 21.95 -74.05
CA MET A 1 -53.46 22.72 -73.12
C MET A 1 -53.39 21.92 -71.80
N MET A 2 -52.40 21.02 -71.72
CA MET A 2 -52.26 20.14 -70.56
C MET A 2 -51.16 20.70 -69.62
N LYS A 3 -51.52 21.06 -68.35
CA LYS A 3 -50.61 21.49 -67.32
C LYS A 3 -50.11 20.26 -66.56
N THR A 4 -48.86 19.97 -66.75
CA THR A 4 -48.15 18.93 -65.95
C THR A 4 -47.79 19.47 -64.58
N MET A 5 -48.38 18.87 -63.54
CA MET A 5 -48.12 19.16 -62.14
C MET A 5 -46.90 18.29 -61.65
N ARG A 6 -45.77 18.94 -61.30
CA ARG A 6 -44.59 18.30 -60.75
C ARG A 6 -44.76 18.15 -59.26
N LEU A 7 -44.77 16.91 -58.83
CA LEU A 7 -44.77 16.52 -57.37
C LEU A 7 -43.35 16.61 -56.85
N PHE A 8 -43.11 17.52 -55.89
CA PHE A 8 -41.86 17.61 -55.10
C PHE A 8 -41.97 16.68 -53.89
N VAL A 9 -41.08 15.67 -53.82
CA VAL A 9 -40.91 14.84 -52.67
C VAL A 9 -39.74 15.43 -51.87
N PRO A 10 -39.92 15.82 -50.58
CA PRO A 10 -38.80 16.23 -49.74
C PRO A 10 -38.08 14.98 -49.20
N LEU A 11 -36.79 14.88 -49.52
CA LEU A 11 -35.87 13.89 -48.97
C LEU A 11 -35.55 14.27 -47.54
N GLY A 12 -36.15 13.57 -46.58
CA GLY A 12 -35.84 13.73 -45.16
C GLY A 12 -34.47 13.14 -44.83
N VAL A 13 -33.52 14.01 -44.56
CA VAL A 13 -32.20 13.63 -44.01
C VAL A 13 -32.38 13.40 -42.51
N SER A 14 -32.49 12.13 -42.08
CA SER A 14 -32.42 11.75 -40.69
C SER A 14 -30.95 11.83 -40.24
N ALA A 15 -30.61 12.89 -39.51
CA ALA A 15 -29.34 13.01 -38.83
C ALA A 15 -29.33 12.07 -37.60
N LEU A 16 -28.64 10.94 -37.71
CA LEU A 16 -28.37 10.03 -36.62
C LEU A 16 -27.29 10.67 -35.71
N LEU A 17 -27.70 11.29 -34.62
CA LEU A 17 -26.79 11.75 -33.55
C LEU A 17 -26.21 10.51 -32.86
N LEU A 18 -24.96 10.14 -33.21
CA LEU A 18 -24.15 9.27 -32.40
C LEU A 18 -23.76 10.06 -31.14
N ALA A 19 -24.43 9.78 -30.03
CA ALA A 19 -23.94 10.18 -28.70
C ALA A 19 -22.67 9.37 -28.43
N ALA A 20 -21.51 9.96 -28.70
CA ALA A 20 -20.23 9.45 -28.18
C ALA A 20 -20.29 9.56 -26.65
N GLY A 21 -20.55 8.46 -25.99
CA GLY A 21 -20.38 8.37 -24.55
C GLY A 21 -18.90 8.63 -24.22
N GLU A 22 -18.61 9.81 -23.71
CA GLU A 22 -17.29 10.09 -23.14
C GLU A 22 -17.10 9.16 -21.93
N SER A 23 -16.27 8.15 -22.09
CA SER A 23 -15.76 7.38 -20.98
C SER A 23 -14.96 8.33 -20.11
N VAL A 24 -15.54 8.79 -19.00
CA VAL A 24 -14.82 9.53 -17.97
C VAL A 24 -13.77 8.59 -17.42
N LEU A 25 -12.55 8.69 -17.94
CA LEU A 25 -11.39 8.00 -17.40
C LEU A 25 -11.21 8.52 -15.96
N SER A 26 -11.47 7.67 -14.98
CA SER A 26 -11.16 7.98 -13.59
C SER A 26 -9.65 8.20 -13.52
N GLN A 27 -9.27 9.39 -13.08
CA GLN A 27 -7.85 9.69 -12.88
C GLN A 27 -7.39 9.10 -11.54
N PRO A 28 -6.17 8.55 -11.47
CA PRO A 28 -5.59 8.12 -10.22
C PRO A 28 -5.61 9.26 -9.20
N LYS A 29 -6.13 8.98 -8.01
CA LYS A 29 -6.16 9.97 -6.93
C LYS A 29 -4.86 9.89 -6.16
N PRO A 30 -4.10 10.99 -6.05
CA PRO A 30 -2.93 11.05 -5.20
C PRO A 30 -3.35 11.16 -3.74
N PHE A 31 -2.63 10.43 -2.87
CA PHE A 31 -2.79 10.45 -1.43
C PHE A 31 -1.48 10.87 -0.77
N ALA A 32 -1.56 11.77 0.18
CA ALA A 32 -0.44 12.06 1.07
C ALA A 32 -0.60 11.26 2.36
N ILE A 33 0.51 10.68 2.81
CA ILE A 33 0.62 10.05 4.12
C ILE A 33 1.25 11.09 5.05
N ASP A 34 0.59 11.39 6.16
CA ASP A 34 1.14 12.29 7.17
C ASP A 34 2.29 11.60 7.91
N PRO A 35 3.55 12.04 7.76
CA PRO A 35 4.69 11.41 8.40
C PRO A 35 4.68 11.52 9.94
N ALA A 36 3.84 12.37 10.52
CA ALA A 36 3.69 12.50 11.98
C ALA A 36 2.77 11.42 12.59
N GLN A 37 2.03 10.68 11.78
CA GLN A 37 1.00 9.76 12.26
C GLN A 37 1.32 8.26 12.12
N PRO A 38 1.93 7.72 11.07
CA PRO A 38 2.06 6.28 10.96
C PRO A 38 3.24 5.77 11.78
N LYS A 39 2.92 4.98 12.77
CA LYS A 39 3.86 4.03 13.36
C LYS A 39 3.78 2.75 12.56
N VAL A 40 4.92 2.27 12.11
CA VAL A 40 5.06 0.91 11.63
C VAL A 40 5.46 0.07 12.83
N GLU A 41 4.52 -0.65 13.37
CA GLU A 41 4.75 -1.48 14.55
C GLU A 41 5.23 -2.87 14.14
N PHE A 42 6.13 -3.45 14.92
CA PHE A 42 6.54 -4.83 14.75
C PHE A 42 6.34 -5.65 16.02
N THR A 43 6.02 -6.91 15.82
CA THR A 43 5.86 -7.89 16.88
C THR A 43 6.72 -9.12 16.58
N LEU A 44 7.68 -9.41 17.44
CA LEU A 44 8.57 -10.56 17.32
C LEU A 44 8.38 -11.51 18.52
N GLY A 45 7.86 -12.69 18.23
CA GLY A 45 7.68 -13.74 19.23
C GLY A 45 8.98 -14.48 19.54
N SER A 46 9.11 -14.92 20.79
CA SER A 46 10.10 -15.88 21.21
C SER A 46 9.48 -16.91 22.16
N LEU A 47 10.22 -17.94 22.53
CA LEU A 47 9.74 -18.98 23.44
C LEU A 47 9.29 -18.43 24.79
N LEU A 48 9.89 -17.33 25.27
CA LEU A 48 9.66 -16.81 26.61
C LEU A 48 8.89 -15.49 26.66
N HIS A 49 8.97 -14.67 25.61
CA HIS A 49 8.30 -13.37 25.55
C HIS A 49 8.08 -12.88 24.13
N THR A 50 7.15 -11.96 24.02
CA THR A 50 6.90 -11.20 22.82
C THR A 50 7.58 -9.83 22.93
N VAL A 51 8.22 -9.41 21.87
CA VAL A 51 8.85 -8.10 21.74
C VAL A 51 8.00 -7.27 20.82
N HIS A 52 7.61 -6.09 21.27
CA HIS A 52 6.98 -5.07 20.46
C HIS A 52 7.96 -3.92 20.22
N GLY A 53 7.83 -3.26 19.10
CA GLY A 53 8.61 -2.08 18.78
C GLY A 53 8.01 -1.35 17.61
N ASP A 54 8.64 -0.25 17.22
CA ASP A 54 8.18 0.61 16.16
C ASP A 54 9.34 1.17 15.33
N PHE A 55 9.00 1.59 14.12
CA PHE A 55 9.83 2.36 13.21
C PHE A 55 9.10 3.63 12.79
N HIS A 56 9.85 4.65 12.43
CA HIS A 56 9.30 5.90 11.92
C HIS A 56 9.18 5.87 10.40
N LEU A 57 8.07 6.40 9.90
CA LEU A 57 7.94 6.70 8.49
C LEU A 57 8.89 7.84 8.11
N LYS A 58 9.63 7.67 7.02
CA LYS A 58 10.51 8.70 6.48
C LYS A 58 9.83 9.57 5.44
N ARG A 59 9.09 8.93 4.53
CA ARG A 59 8.27 9.55 3.49
C ARG A 59 7.27 8.57 2.93
N GLY A 60 6.17 9.07 2.37
CA GLY A 60 5.20 8.24 1.70
C GLY A 60 4.32 9.04 0.75
N THR A 61 4.18 8.54 -0.47
CA THR A 61 3.21 9.01 -1.46
C THR A 61 2.56 7.81 -2.10
N LEU A 62 1.25 7.84 -2.25
CA LEU A 62 0.48 6.78 -2.87
C LEU A 62 -0.46 7.38 -3.90
N SER A 63 -0.78 6.60 -4.92
CA SER A 63 -1.84 6.88 -5.86
C SER A 63 -2.63 5.60 -6.10
N PHE A 64 -3.94 5.72 -6.16
CA PHE A 64 -4.84 4.60 -6.38
C PHE A 64 -5.96 4.97 -7.34
N ASP A 65 -6.22 4.10 -8.29
CA ASP A 65 -7.36 4.19 -9.20
C ASP A 65 -8.37 3.09 -8.85
N PRO A 66 -9.52 3.45 -8.26
CA PRO A 66 -10.52 2.47 -7.84
C PRO A 66 -11.23 1.75 -8.99
N GLN A 67 -11.13 2.26 -10.23
CA GLN A 67 -11.75 1.60 -11.40
C GLN A 67 -10.88 0.48 -11.95
N SER A 68 -9.57 0.70 -12.04
CA SER A 68 -8.62 -0.29 -12.56
C SER A 68 -7.97 -1.13 -11.47
N GLY A 69 -8.09 -0.75 -10.21
CA GLY A 69 -7.35 -1.35 -9.09
C GLY A 69 -5.87 -1.01 -9.08
N LYS A 70 -5.39 -0.19 -10.02
CA LYS A 70 -3.98 0.17 -10.12
C LYS A 70 -3.56 1.05 -8.94
N ALA A 71 -2.47 0.65 -8.29
CA ALA A 71 -1.80 1.43 -7.26
C ALA A 71 -0.39 1.81 -7.71
N SER A 72 0.16 2.87 -7.16
CA SER A 72 1.54 3.29 -7.41
C SER A 72 2.03 4.23 -6.32
N GLY A 73 3.32 4.48 -6.31
CA GLY A 73 3.97 5.32 -5.32
C GLY A 73 5.00 4.57 -4.49
N GLU A 74 5.41 5.16 -3.37
CA GLU A 74 6.39 4.56 -2.48
C GLU A 74 6.15 4.99 -1.04
N ILE A 75 6.28 4.04 -0.13
CA ILE A 75 6.32 4.26 1.32
C ILE A 75 7.73 3.89 1.77
N VAL A 76 8.41 4.78 2.48
CA VAL A 76 9.76 4.55 3.00
C VAL A 76 9.80 4.75 4.50
N VAL A 77 10.31 3.74 5.18
CA VAL A 77 10.50 3.67 6.62
C VAL A 77 12.00 3.84 6.91
N ASP A 78 12.31 4.60 7.93
CA ASP A 78 13.69 4.73 8.43
C ASP A 78 14.10 3.48 9.20
N ALA A 79 14.90 2.61 8.59
CA ALA A 79 15.39 1.40 9.23
C ALA A 79 16.28 1.67 10.43
N THR A 80 16.83 2.90 10.56
CA THR A 80 17.70 3.29 11.69
C THR A 80 16.89 3.76 12.90
N SER A 81 15.59 4.02 12.73
CA SER A 81 14.71 4.51 13.79
C SER A 81 14.12 3.40 14.67
N GLY A 82 14.35 2.14 14.32
CA GLY A 82 13.74 1.00 15.00
C GLY A 82 14.05 0.93 16.48
N GLN A 83 13.03 0.80 17.30
CA GLN A 83 13.18 0.71 18.75
C GLN A 83 12.21 -0.34 19.33
N SER A 84 12.66 -1.02 20.35
CA SER A 84 11.91 -2.08 21.02
C SER A 84 11.80 -1.85 22.54
N GLY A 85 12.22 -0.69 23.03
CA GLY A 85 12.28 -0.38 24.46
C GLY A 85 13.47 -0.98 25.21
N SER A 86 14.42 -1.61 24.49
CA SER A 86 15.64 -2.15 25.08
C SER A 86 16.87 -1.74 24.27
N PRO A 87 17.71 -0.81 24.77
CA PRO A 87 18.86 -0.32 24.01
C PRO A 87 19.86 -1.42 23.58
N ALA A 88 19.97 -2.49 24.37
CA ALA A 88 20.87 -3.61 24.03
C ALA A 88 20.31 -4.44 22.88
N ARG A 89 18.99 -4.66 22.85
CA ARG A 89 18.29 -5.36 21.77
C ARG A 89 18.29 -4.52 20.50
N ASP A 90 18.06 -3.21 20.63
CA ASP A 90 18.03 -2.28 19.49
C ASP A 90 19.40 -2.19 18.82
N ARG A 91 20.48 -2.07 19.60
CA ARG A 91 21.85 -2.16 19.04
C ARG A 91 22.10 -3.46 18.27
N ARG A 92 21.63 -4.61 18.78
CA ARG A 92 21.76 -5.89 18.08
C ARG A 92 20.93 -5.95 16.81
N MET A 93 19.69 -5.44 16.87
CA MET A 93 18.79 -5.35 15.72
C MET A 93 19.45 -4.54 14.60
N HIS A 94 19.94 -3.35 14.90
CA HIS A 94 20.57 -2.47 13.92
C HIS A 94 21.90 -3.01 13.37
N ALA A 95 22.76 -3.53 14.26
CA ALA A 95 24.12 -3.91 13.86
C ALA A 95 24.18 -5.28 13.17
N ALA A 96 23.28 -6.22 13.53
CA ALA A 96 23.44 -7.62 13.14
C ALA A 96 22.24 -8.20 12.36
N ILE A 97 21.06 -7.64 12.47
CA ILE A 97 19.85 -8.16 11.82
C ILE A 97 19.50 -7.32 10.59
N LEU A 98 19.19 -6.04 10.79
CA LEU A 98 18.84 -5.10 9.73
C LEU A 98 20.07 -4.54 9.02
N GLU A 99 21.23 -4.54 9.67
CA GLU A 99 22.45 -3.86 9.20
C GLU A 99 22.12 -2.43 8.73
N SER A 100 21.35 -1.69 9.56
CA SER A 100 20.69 -0.44 9.16
C SER A 100 21.66 0.70 8.80
N ALA A 101 22.92 0.61 9.21
CA ALA A 101 23.97 1.51 8.71
C ALA A 101 24.28 1.30 7.22
N LYS A 102 24.08 0.08 6.70
CA LYS A 102 24.29 -0.29 5.29
C LYS A 102 22.98 -0.20 4.51
N TYR A 103 21.88 -0.53 5.14
CA TYR A 103 20.53 -0.54 4.55
C TYR A 103 19.61 0.39 5.36
N PRO A 104 19.73 1.71 5.20
CA PRO A 104 19.05 2.67 6.09
C PRO A 104 17.56 2.85 5.80
N GLU A 105 17.05 2.24 4.75
CA GLU A 105 15.65 2.37 4.34
C GLU A 105 15.01 1.01 4.12
N ILE A 106 13.74 0.91 4.53
CA ILE A 106 12.82 -0.16 4.17
C ILE A 106 11.76 0.51 3.29
N ALA A 107 11.50 -0.02 2.10
CA ALA A 107 10.58 0.58 1.16
C ALA A 107 9.48 -0.39 0.73
N PHE A 108 8.28 0.13 0.50
CA PHE A 108 7.19 -0.61 -0.12
C PHE A 108 6.65 0.17 -1.32
N ARG A 109 6.59 -0.48 -2.47
CA ARG A 109 6.07 0.06 -3.72
C ARG A 109 4.87 -0.77 -4.16
N PRO A 110 3.65 -0.27 -3.94
CA PRO A 110 2.45 -0.93 -4.41
C PRO A 110 2.32 -0.84 -5.93
N ASP A 111 1.69 -1.84 -6.54
CA ASP A 111 1.35 -1.83 -7.96
C ASP A 111 -0.15 -2.02 -8.22
N ARG A 112 -0.87 -2.76 -7.35
CA ARG A 112 -2.31 -2.96 -7.46
C ARG A 112 -2.98 -3.26 -6.13
N VAL A 113 -4.27 -2.99 -6.09
CA VAL A 113 -5.20 -3.43 -5.05
C VAL A 113 -6.15 -4.46 -5.65
N ASP A 114 -6.12 -5.67 -5.11
CA ASP A 114 -7.05 -6.74 -5.45
C ASP A 114 -8.24 -6.71 -4.49
N GLY A 115 -9.44 -6.53 -5.02
CA GLY A 115 -10.69 -6.37 -4.26
C GLY A 115 -11.37 -5.04 -4.55
N ASN A 116 -12.51 -4.82 -3.89
CA ASN A 116 -13.29 -3.59 -4.07
C ASN A 116 -13.11 -2.67 -2.86
N VAL A 117 -12.60 -1.47 -3.09
CA VAL A 117 -12.53 -0.40 -2.08
C VAL A 117 -13.75 0.50 -2.27
N ALA A 118 -14.69 0.40 -1.35
CA ALA A 118 -15.91 1.21 -1.37
C ALA A 118 -15.59 2.69 -1.13
N PRO A 119 -16.34 3.61 -1.76
CA PRO A 119 -16.14 5.05 -1.57
C PRO A 119 -16.54 5.53 -0.16
N GLN A 120 -17.28 4.72 0.59
CA GLN A 120 -17.66 4.96 1.98
C GLN A 120 -17.77 3.65 2.76
N GLY A 121 -17.41 3.70 4.05
CA GLY A 121 -17.46 2.56 4.96
C GLY A 121 -16.27 1.61 4.81
N LYS A 122 -16.40 0.43 5.42
CA LYS A 122 -15.31 -0.55 5.50
C LYS A 122 -15.25 -1.46 4.29
N SER A 123 -14.03 -1.71 3.84
CA SER A 123 -13.70 -2.66 2.77
C SER A 123 -12.50 -3.51 3.18
N VAL A 124 -12.45 -4.74 2.67
CA VAL A 124 -11.29 -5.63 2.80
C VAL A 124 -10.72 -5.84 1.41
N ALA A 125 -9.43 -5.67 1.27
CA ALA A 125 -8.72 -5.82 0.00
C ALA A 125 -7.31 -6.38 0.24
N GLN A 126 -6.60 -6.68 -0.84
CA GLN A 126 -5.21 -7.08 -0.80
C GLN A 126 -4.38 -6.08 -1.59
N LEU A 127 -3.38 -5.51 -0.96
CA LEU A 127 -2.43 -4.61 -1.60
C LEU A 127 -1.21 -5.42 -2.04
N HIS A 128 -1.01 -5.52 -3.35
CA HIS A 128 0.16 -6.15 -3.95
C HIS A 128 1.26 -5.11 -4.15
N GLY A 129 2.51 -5.54 -4.05
CA GLY A 129 3.65 -4.68 -4.33
C GLY A 129 4.98 -5.31 -3.97
N VAL A 130 6.04 -4.52 -4.17
CA VAL A 130 7.42 -4.91 -3.88
C VAL A 130 7.87 -4.31 -2.55
N PHE A 131 8.29 -5.17 -1.65
CA PHE A 131 8.85 -4.82 -0.34
C PHE A 131 10.36 -4.97 -0.37
N ALA A 132 11.08 -3.87 -0.21
CA ALA A 132 12.54 -3.82 -0.22
C ALA A 132 13.06 -3.69 1.21
N ILE A 133 13.85 -4.66 1.65
CA ILE A 133 14.47 -4.70 2.98
C ILE A 133 15.84 -5.37 2.89
N HIS A 134 16.81 -4.90 3.67
CA HIS A 134 18.13 -5.50 3.78
C HIS A 134 18.84 -5.71 2.42
N GLY A 135 18.58 -4.80 1.46
CA GLY A 135 19.18 -4.82 0.12
C GLY A 135 18.58 -5.82 -0.86
N ALA A 136 17.46 -6.46 -0.52
CA ALA A 136 16.74 -7.38 -1.39
C ALA A 136 15.27 -6.91 -1.58
N GLU A 137 14.67 -7.33 -2.68
CA GLU A 137 13.27 -7.04 -3.03
C GLU A 137 12.44 -8.33 -2.98
N HIS A 138 11.23 -8.22 -2.44
CA HIS A 138 10.30 -9.32 -2.27
C HIS A 138 8.91 -8.90 -2.69
N GLU A 139 8.27 -9.67 -3.57
CA GLU A 139 6.84 -9.49 -3.85
C GLU A 139 6.03 -9.93 -2.64
N ILE A 140 5.09 -9.07 -2.22
CA ILE A 140 4.20 -9.37 -1.10
C ILE A 140 2.74 -9.07 -1.45
N LEU A 141 1.84 -9.81 -0.78
CA LEU A 141 0.41 -9.51 -0.70
C LEU A 141 0.13 -9.10 0.74
N LEU A 142 -0.27 -7.84 0.92
CA LEU A 142 -0.62 -7.27 2.20
C LEU A 142 -2.14 -7.22 2.34
N PRO A 143 -2.76 -8.02 3.22
CA PRO A 143 -4.16 -7.87 3.56
C PRO A 143 -4.40 -6.51 4.20
N ILE A 144 -5.35 -5.75 3.71
CA ILE A 144 -5.70 -4.43 4.23
C ILE A 144 -7.20 -4.34 4.51
N THR A 145 -7.53 -3.60 5.56
CA THR A 145 -8.87 -3.06 5.81
C THR A 145 -8.82 -1.56 5.55
N VAL A 146 -9.74 -1.08 4.75
CA VAL A 146 -9.87 0.35 4.42
C VAL A 146 -11.21 0.84 4.97
N ASP A 147 -11.20 1.90 5.77
CA ASP A 147 -12.41 2.59 6.22
C ASP A 147 -12.44 3.99 5.59
N ALA A 148 -13.38 4.17 4.66
CA ALA A 148 -13.51 5.40 3.90
C ALA A 148 -14.61 6.29 4.49
N ALA A 149 -14.26 7.52 4.85
CA ALA A 149 -15.20 8.51 5.38
C ALA A 149 -14.81 9.92 4.92
N ALA A 150 -15.73 10.61 4.27
CA ALA A 150 -15.61 12.05 3.93
C ALA A 150 -14.28 12.44 3.22
N GLY A 151 -13.76 11.58 2.33
CA GLY A 151 -12.51 11.83 1.60
C GLY A 151 -11.24 11.48 2.37
N GLN A 152 -11.38 10.93 3.56
CA GLN A 152 -10.33 10.35 4.38
C GLN A 152 -10.42 8.83 4.30
N TYR A 153 -9.27 8.16 4.29
CA TYR A 153 -9.18 6.70 4.30
C TYR A 153 -8.26 6.27 5.43
N THR A 154 -8.81 5.51 6.37
CA THR A 154 -8.02 4.81 7.38
C THR A 154 -7.66 3.44 6.82
N VAL A 155 -6.39 3.11 6.81
CA VAL A 155 -5.88 1.85 6.26
C VAL A 155 -5.14 1.10 7.36
N ASP A 156 -5.63 -0.10 7.65
CA ASP A 156 -5.01 -1.05 8.57
C ASP A 156 -4.51 -2.26 7.79
N GLY A 157 -3.31 -2.72 8.12
CA GLY A 157 -2.73 -3.92 7.51
C GLY A 157 -1.84 -4.66 8.48
N ILE A 158 -1.88 -6.00 8.43
CA ILE A 158 -1.01 -6.87 9.21
C ILE A 158 -0.44 -7.94 8.28
N PHE A 159 0.87 -8.14 8.30
CA PHE A 159 1.55 -9.16 7.52
C PHE A 159 2.80 -9.69 8.20
N GLU A 160 3.23 -10.89 7.81
CA GLU A 160 4.45 -11.50 8.31
C GLU A 160 5.62 -11.26 7.34
N VAL A 161 6.76 -10.84 7.89
CA VAL A 161 8.05 -10.78 7.20
C VAL A 161 8.89 -11.96 7.63
N PRO A 162 9.14 -12.95 6.76
CA PRO A 162 9.97 -14.12 7.06
C PRO A 162 11.46 -13.73 6.93
N TYR A 163 11.92 -12.85 7.83
CA TYR A 163 13.20 -12.17 7.74
C TYR A 163 14.40 -13.12 7.63
N VAL A 164 14.32 -14.29 8.27
CA VAL A 164 15.42 -15.27 8.18
C VAL A 164 15.53 -15.86 6.77
N SER A 165 14.41 -16.22 6.15
CA SER A 165 14.42 -16.74 4.77
C SER A 165 14.79 -15.66 3.75
N TRP A 166 14.66 -14.39 4.12
CA TRP A 166 15.08 -13.23 3.33
C TRP A 166 16.53 -12.82 3.57
N GLY A 167 17.32 -13.68 4.25
CA GLY A 167 18.77 -13.54 4.40
C GLY A 167 19.22 -12.77 5.65
N MET A 168 18.32 -12.34 6.50
CA MET A 168 18.67 -11.70 7.77
C MET A 168 18.98 -12.73 8.85
N LYS A 169 19.83 -12.37 9.81
CA LYS A 169 20.26 -13.27 10.89
C LYS A 169 19.17 -13.45 11.95
N ASN A 170 18.95 -14.70 12.37
CA ASN A 170 18.10 -14.97 13.53
C ASN A 170 18.87 -14.65 14.82
N PRO A 171 18.31 -13.83 15.74
CA PRO A 171 18.94 -13.47 16.99
C PRO A 171 18.86 -14.56 18.08
N SER A 172 18.43 -15.76 17.75
CA SER A 172 18.39 -16.88 18.69
C SER A 172 19.75 -17.13 19.34
N THR A 173 19.70 -17.63 20.56
CA THR A 173 20.87 -18.12 21.30
C THR A 173 20.64 -19.58 21.72
N LEU A 174 21.61 -20.19 22.39
CA LEU A 174 21.46 -21.56 22.89
C LEU A 174 20.26 -21.73 23.83
N LEU A 175 19.94 -20.68 24.60
CA LEU A 175 18.89 -20.70 25.62
C LEU A 175 17.60 -19.99 25.19
N LEU A 176 17.65 -19.11 24.19
CA LEU A 176 16.51 -18.33 23.73
C LEU A 176 16.26 -18.58 22.24
N ARG A 177 15.14 -19.20 21.95
CA ARG A 177 14.67 -19.33 20.54
C ARG A 177 13.76 -18.16 20.20
N VAL A 178 14.07 -17.51 19.10
CA VAL A 178 13.29 -16.40 18.50
C VAL A 178 12.67 -16.89 17.20
N ASN A 179 11.44 -16.48 16.94
CA ASN A 179 10.75 -16.81 15.69
C ASN A 179 11.57 -16.34 14.48
N ASP A 180 11.41 -17.01 13.37
CA ASP A 180 12.06 -16.70 12.08
C ASP A 180 11.26 -15.72 11.23
N LYS A 181 10.10 -15.30 11.75
CA LYS A 181 9.19 -14.33 11.16
C LYS A 181 8.89 -13.23 12.17
N VAL A 182 8.68 -12.02 11.64
CA VAL A 182 8.22 -10.86 12.40
C VAL A 182 6.89 -10.39 11.82
N GLU A 183 5.91 -10.13 12.68
CA GLU A 183 4.66 -9.52 12.30
C GLU A 183 4.84 -8.01 12.21
N ILE A 184 4.34 -7.43 11.13
CA ILE A 184 4.31 -5.98 10.91
C ILE A 184 2.85 -5.53 10.89
N ALA A 185 2.52 -4.56 11.73
CA ALA A 185 1.23 -3.89 11.74
C ALA A 185 1.39 -2.45 11.24
N ILE A 186 0.51 -2.06 10.34
CA ILE A 186 0.47 -0.72 9.76
C ILE A 186 -0.90 -0.13 10.08
N HIS A 187 -0.90 1.06 10.63
CA HIS A 187 -2.10 1.89 10.78
C HIS A 187 -1.78 3.27 10.21
N THR A 188 -2.53 3.71 9.22
CA THR A 188 -2.32 5.02 8.60
C THR A 188 -3.62 5.66 8.18
N VAL A 189 -3.62 6.99 8.19
CA VAL A 189 -4.70 7.82 7.66
C VAL A 189 -4.16 8.55 6.45
N VAL A 190 -4.85 8.42 5.33
CA VAL A 190 -4.49 9.10 4.09
C VAL A 190 -5.63 10.00 3.63
N HIS A 191 -5.28 11.13 3.06
CA HIS A 191 -6.22 12.12 2.53
C HIS A 191 -6.04 12.27 1.03
N THR A 192 -7.14 12.45 0.30
CA THR A 192 -7.07 12.86 -1.11
C THR A 192 -6.50 14.28 -1.19
N MET A 193 -5.48 14.44 -2.01
CA MET A 193 -4.93 15.77 -2.34
C MET A 193 -5.78 16.46 -3.40
#